data_5223f48b08f5fdb85c43a6cb2de3188f
#
_entry.id   5223f48b08f5fdb85c43a6cb2de3188f
#
_cell.length_a   1.000
_cell.length_b   1.000
_cell.length_c   1.000
_cell.angle_alpha   90.00
_cell.angle_beta   90.00
_cell.angle_gamma   90.00
#
_symmetry.space_group_name_H-M   'P 1'
#
loop_
_entity.id
_entity.type
_entity.pdbx_description
1 polymer ?
#
loop_
_entity_poly.entity_id
_entity_poly.type
_entity_poly.pdbx_seq_one_letter_code
_entity_poly.pdbx_strand_id
1 'polypeptide(L)'
;SAITPGTFKIVEWRGKPVWVVHRTPEMLNIIDSKVDYLADPESVSEMQPIYAQNKYRSVKPEFLILVGVCTHLGCSPLYKPGENKELGLEWKGGFFCPCHGSKFDLSGRVFKGMPAGTNLEVPPYYFANDTKLIVGEDRAS
;
A
#
# COMPACT_ATOMS: atom_id res chain seq x y z
N SER A 1 10.93 16.00 -1.90
CA SER A 1 11.85 15.30 -1.03
C SER A 1 12.21 13.95 -1.62
N ALA A 2 13.45 13.63 -1.46
CA ALA A 2 14.04 12.48 -2.15
C ALA A 2 13.85 11.20 -1.33
N ILE A 3 12.91 10.36 -1.76
CA ILE A 3 12.77 9.01 -1.21
C ILE A 3 13.47 8.07 -2.17
N THR A 4 14.51 7.40 -1.70
CA THR A 4 15.29 6.48 -2.51
C THR A 4 14.42 5.30 -2.96
N PRO A 5 14.54 4.81 -4.20
CA PRO A 5 13.80 3.64 -4.64
C PRO A 5 13.98 2.45 -3.69
N GLY A 6 12.88 1.78 -3.36
CA GLY A 6 12.87 0.66 -2.42
C GLY A 6 12.74 1.07 -0.97
N THR A 7 12.75 2.35 -0.65
CA THR A 7 12.61 2.84 0.73
C THR A 7 11.28 3.56 0.91
N PHE A 8 11.02 4.00 2.14
CA PHE A 8 9.77 4.66 2.45
C PHE A 8 10.00 5.80 3.45
N LYS A 9 8.99 6.66 3.55
CA LYS A 9 8.93 7.74 4.52
C LYS A 9 7.57 7.69 5.19
N ILE A 10 7.50 8.05 6.48
CA ILE A 10 6.23 8.11 7.21
C ILE A 10 5.91 9.58 7.47
N VAL A 11 4.68 9.98 7.13
CA VAL A 11 4.15 11.30 7.47
C VAL A 11 2.86 11.12 8.26
N GLU A 12 2.41 12.16 8.95
CA GLU A 12 1.19 12.09 9.74
C GLU A 12 0.02 12.72 9.00
N TRP A 13 -1.15 12.09 9.12
CA TRP A 13 -2.40 12.61 8.59
C TRP A 13 -3.53 12.22 9.53
N ARG A 14 -4.20 13.22 10.11
CA ARG A 14 -5.31 13.01 11.06
C ARG A 14 -4.93 12.07 12.20
N GLY A 15 -3.71 12.22 12.72
CA GLY A 15 -3.23 11.40 13.83
C GLY A 15 -2.85 9.97 13.43
N LYS A 16 -2.81 9.65 12.14
CA LYS A 16 -2.47 8.32 11.65
C LYS A 16 -1.17 8.38 10.86
N PRO A 17 -0.35 7.31 10.92
CA PRO A 17 0.83 7.26 10.05
C PRO A 17 0.42 7.01 8.62
N VAL A 18 1.05 7.72 7.69
CA VAL A 18 0.88 7.51 6.26
C VAL A 18 2.23 7.14 5.69
N TRP A 19 2.27 6.01 5.00
CA TRP A 19 3.49 5.48 4.38
C TRP A 19 3.57 6.00 2.96
N VAL A 20 4.72 6.59 2.62
CA VAL A 20 5.04 6.98 1.24
C VAL A 20 6.17 6.07 0.80
N VAL A 21 5.88 5.15 -0.11
CA VAL A 21 6.83 4.11 -0.54
C VAL A 21 7.23 4.40 -1.99
N HIS A 22 8.54 4.46 -2.24
CA HIS A 22 9.04 4.58 -3.61
C HIS A 22 9.33 3.16 -4.12
N ARG A 23 8.44 2.65 -4.97
CA ARG A 23 8.53 1.27 -5.47
C ARG A 23 9.53 1.18 -6.61
N THR A 24 10.29 0.08 -6.62
CA THR A 24 11.25 -0.22 -7.69
C THR A 24 10.54 -0.87 -8.87
N PRO A 25 11.18 -0.90 -10.07
CA PRO A 25 10.63 -1.64 -11.19
C PRO A 25 10.37 -3.12 -10.86
N GLU A 26 11.22 -3.75 -10.06
CA GLU A 26 11.04 -5.14 -9.64
C GLU A 26 9.75 -5.29 -8.82
N MET A 27 9.48 -4.36 -7.93
CA MET A 27 8.26 -4.37 -7.13
C MET A 27 7.02 -4.22 -8.02
N LEU A 28 7.08 -3.36 -9.03
CA LEU A 28 5.99 -3.16 -9.97
C LEU A 28 5.74 -4.42 -10.81
N ASN A 29 6.80 -5.12 -11.19
CA ASN A 29 6.67 -6.39 -11.91
C ASN A 29 5.97 -7.45 -11.04
N ILE A 30 6.27 -7.49 -9.74
CA ILE A 30 5.61 -8.40 -8.82
C ILE A 30 4.11 -8.07 -8.73
N ILE A 31 3.76 -6.79 -8.66
CA ILE A 31 2.36 -6.36 -8.64
C ILE A 31 1.65 -6.75 -9.93
N ASP A 32 2.33 -6.67 -11.07
CA ASP A 32 1.78 -7.04 -12.38
C ASP A 32 1.52 -8.53 -12.51
N SER A 33 2.18 -9.37 -11.73
CA SER A 33 2.00 -10.81 -11.79
C SER A 33 0.59 -11.18 -11.38
N LYS A 34 -0.08 -12.04 -12.14
CA LYS A 34 -1.40 -12.54 -11.77
C LYS A 34 -1.26 -13.57 -10.68
N VAL A 35 -1.96 -13.34 -9.57
CA VAL A 35 -1.93 -14.24 -8.42
C VAL A 35 -3.37 -14.47 -7.95
N ASP A 36 -3.60 -15.56 -7.25
CA ASP A 36 -4.94 -15.92 -6.80
C ASP A 36 -5.11 -15.78 -5.28
N TYR A 37 -4.11 -15.27 -4.57
CA TYR A 37 -4.19 -15.16 -3.11
C TYR A 37 -4.69 -13.81 -2.62
N LEU A 38 -5.06 -12.89 -3.51
CA LEU A 38 -5.57 -11.57 -3.12
C LEU A 38 -7.08 -11.56 -3.08
N ALA A 39 -7.67 -10.94 -2.04
CA ALA A 39 -9.11 -10.85 -1.87
C ALA A 39 -9.74 -9.81 -2.81
N ASP A 40 -9.03 -8.72 -3.11
CA ASP A 40 -9.54 -7.63 -3.94
C ASP A 40 -8.42 -7.09 -4.84
N PRO A 41 -7.97 -7.88 -5.83
CA PRO A 41 -6.79 -7.51 -6.62
C PRO A 41 -6.95 -6.26 -7.47
N GLU A 42 -8.19 -5.91 -7.88
CA GLU A 42 -8.43 -4.70 -8.66
C GLU A 42 -8.84 -3.51 -7.80
N SER A 43 -8.88 -3.69 -6.49
CA SER A 43 -9.20 -2.64 -5.52
C SER A 43 -10.56 -2.00 -5.79
N VAL A 44 -11.60 -2.85 -5.92
CA VAL A 44 -12.96 -2.38 -6.19
C VAL A 44 -13.66 -1.88 -4.94
N SER A 45 -13.22 -2.31 -3.74
CA SER A 45 -13.76 -1.79 -2.48
C SER A 45 -13.36 -0.33 -2.29
N GLU A 46 -14.21 0.43 -1.57
CA GLU A 46 -14.03 1.87 -1.43
C GLU A 46 -13.00 2.24 -0.36
N MET A 47 -11.79 1.69 -0.47
CA MET A 47 -10.70 1.98 0.46
C MET A 47 -9.68 2.96 -0.12
N GLN A 48 -10.02 3.60 -1.25
CA GLN A 48 -9.13 4.53 -1.93
C GLN A 48 -9.96 5.49 -2.78
N PRO A 49 -9.39 6.67 -3.11
CA PRO A 49 -10.01 7.55 -4.10
C PRO A 49 -10.10 6.87 -5.48
N ILE A 50 -11.01 7.35 -6.32
CA ILE A 50 -11.21 6.77 -7.66
C ILE A 50 -9.92 6.74 -8.46
N TYR A 51 -9.10 7.78 -8.38
CA TYR A 51 -7.84 7.84 -9.15
C TYR A 51 -6.80 6.81 -8.69
N ALA A 52 -7.03 6.13 -7.57
CA ALA A 52 -6.16 5.05 -7.08
C ALA A 52 -6.87 3.70 -7.13
N GLN A 53 -8.00 3.59 -7.82
CA GLN A 53 -8.76 2.33 -7.94
C GLN A 53 -8.18 1.50 -9.09
N ASN A 54 -6.97 1.00 -8.88
CA ASN A 54 -6.25 0.18 -9.84
C ASN A 54 -5.35 -0.80 -9.07
N LYS A 55 -4.67 -1.69 -9.79
CA LYS A 55 -3.84 -2.70 -9.13
C LYS A 55 -2.63 -2.11 -8.40
N TYR A 56 -2.16 -0.95 -8.81
CA TYR A 56 -1.06 -0.27 -8.13
C TYR A 56 -1.55 0.56 -6.95
N ARG A 57 -2.84 0.87 -6.94
CA ARG A 57 -3.53 1.68 -5.93
C ARG A 57 -2.86 3.04 -5.76
N SER A 58 -2.47 3.64 -6.86
CA SER A 58 -1.77 4.92 -6.87
C SER A 58 -1.98 5.65 -8.18
N VAL A 59 -1.72 6.96 -8.15
CA VAL A 59 -1.72 7.80 -9.34
C VAL A 59 -0.49 7.51 -10.18
N LYS A 60 0.69 7.47 -9.52
CA LYS A 60 1.96 7.11 -10.16
C LYS A 60 2.39 5.74 -9.63
N PRO A 61 2.58 4.73 -10.49
CA PRO A 61 2.90 3.39 -10.00
C PRO A 61 4.12 3.32 -9.09
N GLU A 62 5.12 4.17 -9.32
CA GLU A 62 6.35 4.16 -8.52
C GLU A 62 6.14 4.71 -7.10
N PHE A 63 5.05 5.42 -6.82
CA PHE A 63 4.80 5.97 -5.50
C PHE A 63 3.50 5.44 -4.93
N LEU A 64 3.61 4.69 -3.82
CA LEU A 64 2.47 4.17 -3.10
C LEU A 64 2.27 4.98 -1.82
N ILE A 65 1.07 5.47 -1.60
CA ILE A 65 0.71 6.23 -0.41
C ILE A 65 -0.40 5.47 0.31
N LEU A 66 -0.12 4.98 1.52
CA LEU A 66 -1.06 4.18 2.30
C LEU A 66 -1.17 4.71 3.71
N VAL A 67 -2.37 4.63 4.27
CA VAL A 67 -2.55 4.80 5.72
C VAL A 67 -2.00 3.55 6.38
N GLY A 68 -1.02 3.72 7.27
CA GLY A 68 -0.34 2.61 7.95
C GLY A 68 -1.14 2.07 9.13
N VAL A 69 -2.39 1.72 8.90
CA VAL A 69 -3.30 1.20 9.92
C VAL A 69 -3.98 -0.03 9.35
N CYS A 70 -3.82 -1.16 10.02
CA CYS A 70 -4.43 -2.42 9.59
C CYS A 70 -5.95 -2.31 9.60
N THR A 71 -6.60 -2.77 8.54
CA THR A 71 -8.06 -2.68 8.38
C THR A 71 -8.82 -3.68 9.26
N HIS A 72 -8.10 -4.51 10.03
CA HIS A 72 -8.76 -5.40 11.00
C HIS A 72 -9.06 -4.66 12.31
N LEU A 73 -8.03 -4.38 13.13
CA LEU A 73 -8.23 -3.74 14.45
C LEU A 73 -7.34 -2.52 14.68
N GLY A 74 -6.81 -1.92 13.61
CA GLY A 74 -6.10 -0.66 13.72
C GLY A 74 -4.64 -0.74 14.13
N CYS A 75 -4.03 -1.93 14.16
CA CYS A 75 -2.60 -2.05 14.42
C CYS A 75 -1.79 -1.53 13.24
N SER A 76 -0.56 -1.09 13.49
CA SER A 76 0.33 -0.61 12.43
C SER A 76 1.00 -1.80 11.74
N PRO A 77 0.80 -1.98 10.42
CA PRO A 77 1.53 -3.02 9.70
C PRO A 77 3.01 -2.66 9.55
N LEU A 78 3.82 -3.69 9.33
CA LEU A 78 5.24 -3.52 9.08
C LEU A 78 5.52 -3.67 7.60
N TYR A 79 6.37 -2.80 7.06
CA TYR A 79 6.80 -2.90 5.68
C TYR A 79 7.89 -3.97 5.58
N LYS A 80 7.62 -5.02 4.80
CA LYS A 80 8.52 -6.18 4.63
C LYS A 80 8.79 -6.39 3.15
N PRO A 81 9.70 -5.62 2.54
CA PRO A 81 10.01 -5.82 1.12
C PRO A 81 10.82 -7.10 0.90
N GLY A 82 10.66 -7.68 -0.28
CA GLY A 82 11.42 -8.86 -0.67
C GLY A 82 10.84 -10.16 -0.14
N GLU A 83 11.42 -11.26 -0.55
CA GLU A 83 10.98 -12.58 -0.11
C GLU A 83 11.28 -12.79 1.36
N ASN A 84 10.38 -13.51 2.04
CA ASN A 84 10.53 -13.83 3.44
C ASN A 84 9.86 -15.17 3.71
N LYS A 85 10.65 -16.20 3.98
CA LYS A 85 10.15 -17.56 4.16
C LYS A 85 9.20 -17.68 5.35
N GLU A 86 9.37 -16.87 6.38
CA GLU A 86 8.49 -16.88 7.54
C GLU A 86 7.09 -16.42 7.21
N LEU A 87 6.92 -15.66 6.12
CA LEU A 87 5.63 -15.15 5.67
C LEU A 87 5.01 -15.98 4.56
N GLY A 88 5.66 -17.07 4.14
CA GLY A 88 5.13 -17.97 3.13
C GLY A 88 5.88 -17.91 1.81
N LEU A 89 5.71 -18.96 1.00
CA LEU A 89 6.41 -19.07 -0.27
C LEU A 89 5.90 -18.07 -1.31
N GLU A 90 4.64 -17.65 -1.20
CA GLU A 90 4.05 -16.66 -2.10
C GLU A 90 4.40 -15.22 -1.71
N TRP A 91 5.09 -15.02 -0.59
CA TRP A 91 5.45 -13.68 -0.13
C TRP A 91 6.58 -13.10 -0.98
N LYS A 92 6.29 -12.03 -1.70
CA LYS A 92 7.28 -11.33 -2.55
C LYS A 92 7.54 -9.90 -2.05
N GLY A 93 7.01 -9.56 -0.89
CA GLY A 93 7.10 -8.23 -0.33
C GLY A 93 5.73 -7.64 -0.10
N GLY A 94 5.64 -6.70 0.83
CA GLY A 94 4.38 -6.05 1.16
C GLY A 94 4.37 -5.59 2.61
N PHE A 95 3.20 -5.68 3.21
CA PHE A 95 2.98 -5.23 4.59
C PHE A 95 2.43 -6.39 5.42
N PHE A 96 2.94 -6.53 6.64
CA PHE A 96 2.54 -7.59 7.54
C PHE A 96 2.07 -6.98 8.86
N CYS A 97 0.85 -7.31 9.29
CA CYS A 97 0.33 -6.85 10.58
C CYS A 97 0.68 -7.87 11.66
N PRO A 98 1.56 -7.52 12.63
CA PRO A 98 2.00 -8.50 13.62
C PRO A 98 0.95 -8.82 14.67
N CYS A 99 -0.11 -8.02 14.81
CA CYS A 99 -1.12 -8.25 15.83
C CYS A 99 -1.89 -9.54 15.62
N HIS A 100 -2.35 -9.79 14.38
CA HIS A 100 -3.16 -10.96 14.07
C HIS A 100 -2.75 -11.64 12.76
N GLY A 101 -1.62 -11.23 12.18
CA GLY A 101 -1.03 -11.93 11.04
C GLY A 101 -1.58 -11.58 9.67
N SER A 102 -2.36 -10.51 9.53
CA SER A 102 -2.86 -10.10 8.22
C SER A 102 -1.72 -9.72 7.29
N LYS A 103 -1.81 -10.17 6.03
CA LYS A 103 -0.79 -9.92 5.01
C LYS A 103 -1.36 -9.06 3.89
N PHE A 104 -0.58 -8.10 3.44
CA PHE A 104 -0.93 -7.20 2.34
C PHE A 104 0.25 -7.18 1.36
N ASP A 105 -0.04 -7.05 0.07
CA ASP A 105 1.02 -7.03 -0.93
C ASP A 105 1.66 -5.64 -1.07
N LEU A 106 2.48 -5.46 -2.10
CA LEU A 106 3.20 -4.20 -2.35
C LEU A 106 2.30 -3.05 -2.79
N SER A 107 1.00 -3.30 -2.99
CA SER A 107 -0.01 -2.25 -3.21
C SER A 107 -0.94 -2.11 -2.02
N GLY A 108 -0.67 -2.82 -0.91
CA GLY A 108 -1.56 -2.83 0.24
C GLY A 108 -2.81 -3.65 0.01
N ARG A 109 -2.82 -4.55 -0.98
CA ARG A 109 -3.97 -5.42 -1.25
C ARG A 109 -3.93 -6.60 -0.29
N VAL A 110 -5.06 -6.86 0.38
CA VAL A 110 -5.12 -7.88 1.42
C VAL A 110 -5.14 -9.28 0.80
N PHE A 111 -4.44 -10.22 1.43
CA PHE A 111 -4.49 -11.63 1.06
C PHE A 111 -5.84 -12.22 1.48
N LYS A 112 -6.29 -13.28 0.78
CA LYS A 112 -7.51 -14.01 1.12
C LYS A 112 -7.38 -14.68 2.48
N GLY A 113 -8.51 -14.77 3.19
CA GLY A 113 -8.57 -15.52 4.45
C GLY A 113 -7.83 -14.87 5.60
N MET A 114 -7.54 -13.60 5.52
CA MET A 114 -6.87 -12.87 6.60
C MET A 114 -7.88 -12.24 7.54
N PRO A 115 -7.48 -11.94 8.80
CA PRO A 115 -8.36 -11.21 9.72
C PRO A 115 -8.80 -9.86 9.14
N ALA A 116 -7.91 -9.14 8.45
CA ALA A 116 -8.31 -7.93 7.72
C ALA A 116 -9.12 -8.31 6.49
N GLY A 117 -10.29 -7.72 6.33
CA GLY A 117 -11.20 -8.04 5.23
C GLY A 117 -11.06 -7.14 4.02
N THR A 118 -10.32 -6.04 4.11
CA THR A 118 -10.17 -5.06 3.03
C THR A 118 -8.72 -4.68 2.84
N ASN A 119 -8.44 -4.10 1.67
CA ASN A 119 -7.12 -3.52 1.39
C ASN A 119 -6.83 -2.37 2.35
N LEU A 120 -5.56 -2.02 2.51
CA LEU A 120 -5.18 -0.86 3.31
C LEU A 120 -5.74 0.41 2.66
N GLU A 121 -6.07 1.40 3.48
CA GLU A 121 -6.66 2.64 2.99
C GLU A 121 -5.63 3.49 2.25
N VAL A 122 -6.04 4.07 1.11
CA VAL A 122 -5.28 5.11 0.40
C VAL A 122 -5.92 6.45 0.74
N PRO A 123 -5.19 7.38 1.39
CA PRO A 123 -5.76 8.69 1.69
C PRO A 123 -5.86 9.54 0.42
N PRO A 124 -6.68 10.58 0.42
CA PRO A 124 -6.65 11.52 -0.69
C PRO A 124 -5.28 12.21 -0.77
N TYR A 125 -4.77 12.38 -1.99
CA TYR A 125 -3.49 13.04 -2.19
C TYR A 125 -3.37 13.50 -3.65
N TYR A 126 -2.39 14.37 -3.91
CA TYR A 126 -2.03 14.74 -5.28
C TYR A 126 -0.58 15.20 -5.32
N PHE A 127 -0.01 15.19 -6.50
CA PHE A 127 1.34 15.72 -6.73
C PHE A 127 1.21 17.16 -7.20
N ALA A 128 1.70 18.10 -6.39
CA ALA A 128 1.69 19.52 -6.76
C ALA A 128 2.69 19.79 -7.89
N ASN A 129 3.79 19.02 -7.90
CA ASN A 129 4.77 18.99 -8.99
C ASN A 129 5.57 17.69 -8.85
N ASP A 130 6.62 17.52 -9.65
CA ASP A 130 7.37 16.27 -9.68
C ASP A 130 8.04 15.92 -8.35
N THR A 131 8.25 16.90 -7.47
CA THR A 131 8.97 16.71 -6.22
C THR A 131 8.12 16.99 -4.98
N LYS A 132 6.85 17.38 -5.14
CA LYS A 132 6.00 17.74 -4.00
C LYS A 132 4.69 16.97 -4.00
N LEU A 133 4.48 16.20 -2.93
CA LEU A 133 3.27 15.42 -2.70
C LEU A 133 2.46 16.08 -1.59
N ILE A 134 1.16 16.25 -1.82
CA ILE A 134 0.22 16.77 -0.83
C ILE A 134 -0.70 15.62 -0.41
N VAL A 135 -0.69 15.28 0.88
CA VAL A 135 -1.52 14.22 1.44
C VAL A 135 -2.67 14.83 2.23
N GLY A 136 -3.85 14.22 2.13
CA GLY A 136 -5.02 14.64 2.88
C GLY A 136 -5.96 15.54 2.10
N GLU A 137 -5.64 15.86 0.85
CA GLU A 137 -6.46 16.69 -0.01
C GLU A 137 -6.51 16.13 -1.41
N ASP A 138 -7.68 16.18 -2.04
CA ASP A 138 -7.79 15.92 -3.47
C ASP A 138 -7.44 17.19 -4.22
N ARG A 139 -6.86 17.04 -5.41
CA ARG A 139 -6.61 18.20 -6.24
C ARG A 139 -7.94 18.81 -6.65
N ALA A 140 -8.12 20.08 -6.35
CA ALA A 140 -9.29 20.81 -6.82
C ALA A 140 -9.24 20.88 -8.33
N SER A 141 -10.31 20.50 -8.98
CA SER A 141 -10.43 20.52 -10.43
C SER A 141 -11.03 21.85 -10.91
#